data_3935833483f6280a7783665581e68f43
#
_entry.id   3935833483f6280a7783665581e68f43
#
_cell.length_a   1.000
_cell.length_b   1.000
_cell.length_c   1.000
_cell.angle_alpha   90.00
_cell.angle_beta   90.00
_cell.angle_gamma   90.00
#
_symmetry.space_group_name_H-M   'P 1'
#
loop_
_entity.id
_entity.type
_entity.pdbx_description
1 polymer ?
#
loop_
_entity_poly.entity_id
_entity_poly.type
_entity_poly.pdbx_seq_one_letter_code
_entity_poly.pdbx_strand_id
1 'polypeptide(L)'
;IFDDSYYGGVIHEIREMEIANMGNYAHGNQPIQHMIYLYNYAGEPWKAQYWLREVMNRLYFATPDGYCGDEDNGQTSAWYVFTALGFYPVCPGSNEYVMGAPYFKKATITLENGKKLEISAPKNSDANRYIRSLNYNGKNYTKNYLNHFDLLKGGRLVFDTVSYTHLTLPTILLV
;
A
#
# COMPACT_ATOMS: atom_id res chain seq x y z
N ILE A 1 -2.27 -16.48 5.65
CA ILE A 1 -2.10 -15.67 6.87
C ILE A 1 -3.41 -14.97 7.27
N PHE A 2 -4.19 -14.46 6.33
CA PHE A 2 -5.45 -13.74 6.63
C PHE A 2 -6.66 -14.67 6.89
N ASP A 3 -6.56 -15.92 6.52
CA ASP A 3 -7.65 -16.91 6.63
C ASP A 3 -7.55 -17.78 7.90
N ASP A 4 -6.45 -17.66 8.63
CA ASP A 4 -6.22 -18.43 9.85
C ASP A 4 -6.54 -17.55 11.06
N SER A 5 -7.46 -17.98 11.89
CA SER A 5 -7.93 -17.27 13.10
C SER A 5 -7.67 -18.05 14.39
N TYR A 6 -6.76 -19.01 14.38
CA TYR A 6 -6.36 -19.71 15.60
C TYR A 6 -5.35 -18.88 16.39
N TYR A 7 -5.77 -18.37 17.53
CA TYR A 7 -4.97 -17.52 18.42
C TYR A 7 -4.59 -18.31 19.68
N GLY A 8 -3.65 -19.23 19.56
CA GLY A 8 -3.12 -19.98 20.69
C GLY A 8 -1.86 -19.32 21.28
N GLY A 9 -1.95 -18.70 22.45
CA GLY A 9 -0.79 -18.14 23.12
C GLY A 9 -1.09 -16.86 23.91
N VAL A 10 -0.05 -16.27 24.53
CA VAL A 10 -0.16 -15.11 25.44
C VAL A 10 0.83 -13.99 25.13
N ILE A 11 1.53 -14.04 23.99
CA ILE A 11 2.40 -12.96 23.57
C ILE A 11 1.58 -11.79 23.02
N HIS A 12 2.11 -10.57 23.06
CA HIS A 12 1.33 -9.38 22.73
C HIS A 12 0.92 -9.31 21.26
N GLU A 13 1.70 -9.85 20.34
CA GLU A 13 1.36 -9.95 18.92
C GLU A 13 0.08 -10.76 18.67
N ILE A 14 -0.17 -11.78 19.48
CA ILE A 14 -1.40 -12.58 19.41
C ILE A 14 -2.61 -11.73 19.82
N ARG A 15 -2.46 -10.90 20.85
CA ARG A 15 -3.52 -9.95 21.25
C ARG A 15 -3.82 -8.95 20.14
N GLU A 16 -2.80 -8.46 19.46
CA GLU A 16 -2.96 -7.56 18.31
C GLU A 16 -3.71 -8.26 17.17
N MET A 17 -3.37 -9.52 16.86
CA MET A 17 -4.09 -10.31 15.85
C MET A 17 -5.57 -10.50 16.23
N GLU A 18 -5.86 -10.81 17.49
CA GLU A 18 -7.23 -10.97 18.00
C GLU A 18 -8.03 -9.67 17.85
N ILE A 19 -7.46 -8.54 18.27
CA ILE A 19 -8.09 -7.22 18.20
C ILE A 19 -8.31 -6.80 16.73
N ALA A 20 -7.31 -6.98 15.89
CA ALA A 20 -7.38 -6.63 14.48
C ALA A 20 -8.37 -7.51 13.71
N ASN A 21 -8.53 -8.76 14.13
CA ASN A 21 -9.36 -9.77 13.48
C ASN A 21 -9.09 -9.85 11.97
N MET A 22 -7.80 -9.96 11.62
CA MET A 22 -7.28 -10.07 10.26
C MET A 22 -6.40 -11.31 10.09
N GLY A 23 -6.86 -12.45 10.63
CA GLY A 23 -6.09 -13.68 10.66
C GLY A 23 -4.82 -13.52 11.50
N ASN A 24 -3.75 -14.18 11.09
CA ASN A 24 -2.45 -14.13 11.77
C ASN A 24 -1.58 -12.93 11.36
N TYR A 25 -2.18 -11.85 10.85
CA TYR A 25 -1.48 -10.64 10.47
C TYR A 25 -1.47 -9.62 11.62
N ALA A 26 -0.33 -9.50 12.31
CA ALA A 26 -0.11 -8.57 13.40
C ALA A 26 0.49 -7.25 12.89
N HIS A 27 -0.33 -6.34 12.37
CA HIS A 27 0.14 -5.10 11.76
C HIS A 27 0.93 -4.20 12.71
N GLY A 28 0.63 -4.23 13.99
CA GLY A 28 1.35 -3.47 15.01
C GLY A 28 2.81 -3.94 15.20
N ASN A 29 3.19 -5.10 14.67
CA ASN A 29 4.56 -5.58 14.65
C ASN A 29 5.24 -5.20 13.33
N GLN A 30 6.13 -4.21 13.33
CA GLN A 30 6.76 -3.61 12.15
C GLN A 30 7.42 -4.62 11.20
N PRO A 31 8.10 -5.68 11.65
CA PRO A 31 8.69 -6.67 10.74
C PRO A 31 7.71 -7.33 9.79
N ILE A 32 6.40 -7.36 10.10
CA ILE A 32 5.38 -7.97 9.24
C ILE A 32 4.78 -6.99 8.21
N GLN A 33 4.95 -5.69 8.39
CA GLN A 33 4.24 -4.67 7.60
C GLN A 33 4.50 -4.74 6.09
N HIS A 34 5.67 -5.23 5.67
CA HIS A 34 6.01 -5.41 4.26
C HIS A 34 5.32 -6.62 3.61
N MET A 35 4.83 -7.59 4.40
CA MET A 35 4.37 -8.89 3.89
C MET A 35 3.18 -8.78 2.93
N ILE A 36 2.30 -7.81 3.10
CA ILE A 36 1.17 -7.61 2.18
C ILE A 36 1.69 -7.32 0.77
N TYR A 37 2.77 -6.58 0.64
CA TYR A 37 3.36 -6.23 -0.65
C TYR A 37 3.97 -7.43 -1.37
N LEU A 38 4.25 -8.55 -0.66
CA LEU A 38 4.77 -9.78 -1.27
C LEU A 38 3.81 -10.42 -2.27
N TYR A 39 2.52 -10.12 -2.21
CA TYR A 39 1.57 -10.52 -3.25
C TYR A 39 1.95 -9.98 -4.64
N ASN A 40 2.64 -8.84 -4.73
CA ASN A 40 3.15 -8.33 -6.00
C ASN A 40 4.19 -9.27 -6.62
N TYR A 41 5.07 -9.84 -5.80
CA TYR A 41 6.10 -10.80 -6.24
C TYR A 41 5.51 -12.18 -6.54
N ALA A 42 4.35 -12.50 -5.95
CA ALA A 42 3.59 -13.72 -6.25
C ALA A 42 2.71 -13.59 -7.52
N GLY A 43 2.74 -12.45 -8.21
CA GLY A 43 1.91 -12.20 -9.38
C GLY A 43 0.43 -11.93 -9.06
N GLU A 44 0.11 -11.59 -7.82
CA GLU A 44 -1.24 -11.33 -7.34
C GLU A 44 -1.42 -9.90 -6.75
N PRO A 45 -1.03 -8.83 -7.46
CA PRO A 45 -1.02 -7.46 -6.92
C PRO A 45 -2.38 -6.98 -6.43
N TRP A 46 -3.49 -7.51 -6.97
CA TRP A 46 -4.84 -7.16 -6.49
C TRP A 46 -5.09 -7.58 -5.05
N LYS A 47 -4.48 -8.67 -4.58
CA LYS A 47 -4.56 -9.09 -3.18
C LYS A 47 -3.82 -8.10 -2.28
N ALA A 48 -2.64 -7.62 -2.69
CA ALA A 48 -1.96 -6.54 -1.98
C ALA A 48 -2.86 -5.30 -1.89
N GLN A 49 -3.42 -4.83 -3.00
CA GLN A 49 -4.27 -3.65 -3.06
C GLN A 49 -5.52 -3.77 -2.17
N TYR A 50 -6.10 -4.96 -2.11
CA TYR A 50 -7.21 -5.27 -1.20
C TYR A 50 -6.80 -5.14 0.27
N TRP A 51 -5.79 -5.90 0.68
CA TRP A 51 -5.39 -5.98 2.09
C TRP A 51 -4.77 -4.68 2.61
N LEU A 52 -4.01 -3.95 1.79
CA LEU A 52 -3.50 -2.62 2.14
C LEU A 52 -4.65 -1.67 2.49
N ARG A 53 -5.72 -1.67 1.69
CA ARG A 53 -6.91 -0.85 1.97
C ARG A 53 -7.65 -1.29 3.23
N GLU A 54 -7.79 -2.60 3.45
CA GLU A 54 -8.41 -3.13 4.66
C GLU A 54 -7.62 -2.74 5.92
N VAL A 55 -6.29 -2.85 5.89
CA VAL A 55 -5.42 -2.44 7.00
C VAL A 55 -5.57 -0.95 7.28
N MET A 56 -5.49 -0.09 6.27
CA MET A 56 -5.64 1.36 6.47
C MET A 56 -7.01 1.74 7.02
N ASN A 57 -8.07 1.08 6.59
CA ASN A 57 -9.44 1.39 7.05
C ASN A 57 -9.75 0.85 8.45
N ARG A 58 -9.12 -0.24 8.85
CA ARG A 58 -9.50 -0.98 10.06
C ARG A 58 -8.56 -0.79 11.23
N LEU A 59 -7.29 -0.44 10.97
CA LEU A 59 -6.24 -0.43 11.98
C LEU A 59 -5.63 0.96 12.21
N TYR A 60 -6.13 2.00 11.54
CA TYR A 60 -5.69 3.38 11.72
C TYR A 60 -6.89 4.30 11.93
N PHE A 61 -6.85 5.09 13.00
CA PHE A 61 -7.93 5.99 13.37
C PHE A 61 -7.39 7.39 13.67
N ALA A 62 -8.22 8.41 13.44
CA ALA A 62 -7.89 9.81 13.73
C ALA A 62 -8.15 10.13 15.23
N THR A 63 -7.56 9.36 16.12
CA THR A 63 -7.67 9.46 17.59
C THR A 63 -6.28 9.41 18.21
N PRO A 64 -6.06 9.89 19.46
CA PRO A 64 -4.75 9.84 20.10
C PRO A 64 -4.14 8.43 20.20
N ASP A 65 -4.98 7.41 20.29
CA ASP A 65 -4.65 5.98 20.33
C ASP A 65 -4.94 5.27 19.01
N GLY A 66 -4.76 5.97 17.89
CA GLY A 66 -5.19 5.55 16.55
C GLY A 66 -4.31 4.52 15.85
N TYR A 67 -3.26 4.00 16.50
CA TYR A 67 -2.43 2.91 15.99
C TYR A 67 -2.79 1.58 16.67
N CYS A 68 -2.70 0.49 15.92
CA CYS A 68 -2.99 -0.86 16.41
C CYS A 68 -1.84 -1.51 17.20
N GLY A 69 -0.74 -0.82 17.38
CA GLY A 69 0.46 -1.26 18.09
C GLY A 69 1.42 -0.09 18.25
N ASP A 70 2.69 -0.38 18.50
CA ASP A 70 3.70 0.65 18.71
C ASP A 70 3.98 1.45 17.42
N GLU A 71 4.23 2.74 17.60
CA GLU A 71 4.56 3.63 16.48
C GLU A 71 6.00 3.42 15.96
N ASP A 72 6.91 3.04 16.87
CA ASP A 72 8.31 2.68 16.64
C ASP A 72 9.11 3.71 15.82
N ASN A 73 9.22 4.90 16.40
CA ASN A 73 10.07 5.99 15.89
C ASN A 73 9.79 6.38 14.43
N GLY A 74 8.53 6.36 14.02
CA GLY A 74 8.11 6.77 12.69
C GLY A 74 7.82 5.64 11.72
N GLN A 75 8.11 4.38 12.04
CA GLN A 75 7.91 3.25 11.12
C GLN A 75 6.45 3.05 10.76
N THR A 76 5.57 3.00 11.77
CA THR A 76 4.13 2.76 11.54
C THR A 76 3.46 3.95 10.84
N SER A 77 3.83 5.17 11.21
CA SER A 77 3.39 6.40 10.51
C SER A 77 3.87 6.43 9.06
N ALA A 78 5.14 6.12 8.82
CA ALA A 78 5.73 6.10 7.48
C ALA A 78 5.06 5.04 6.60
N TRP A 79 4.76 3.86 7.16
CA TRP A 79 4.04 2.83 6.41
C TRP A 79 2.68 3.33 5.92
N TYR A 80 1.91 3.98 6.81
CA TYR A 80 0.61 4.54 6.43
C TYR A 80 0.74 5.60 5.33
N VAL A 81 1.67 6.55 5.49
CA VAL A 81 1.87 7.64 4.53
C VAL A 81 2.26 7.10 3.15
N PHE A 82 3.27 6.22 3.08
CA PHE A 82 3.69 5.63 1.81
C PHE A 82 2.57 4.79 1.18
N THR A 83 1.90 3.97 1.97
CA THR A 83 0.79 3.13 1.49
C THR A 83 -0.37 3.98 0.98
N ALA A 84 -0.69 5.08 1.65
CA ALA A 84 -1.72 6.03 1.21
C ALA A 84 -1.34 6.76 -0.10
N LEU A 85 -0.05 6.97 -0.36
CA LEU A 85 0.46 7.46 -1.64
C LEU A 85 0.40 6.40 -2.76
N GLY A 86 0.28 5.13 -2.41
CA GLY A 86 0.11 4.01 -3.33
C GLY A 86 1.37 3.21 -3.63
N PHE A 87 2.42 3.33 -2.83
CA PHE A 87 3.67 2.56 -2.97
C PHE A 87 4.43 2.47 -1.64
N TYR A 88 5.35 1.50 -1.52
CA TYR A 88 6.12 1.29 -0.29
C TYR A 88 7.53 0.74 -0.58
N PRO A 89 8.57 1.18 0.14
CA PRO A 89 9.93 0.65 0.02
C PRO A 89 10.05 -0.69 0.76
N VAL A 90 9.66 -1.79 0.12
CA VAL A 90 9.65 -3.14 0.71
C VAL A 90 11.05 -3.62 1.09
N CYS A 91 12.06 -3.25 0.31
CA CYS A 91 13.45 -3.62 0.55
C CYS A 91 14.28 -2.35 0.81
N PRO A 92 14.57 -2.01 2.07
CA PRO A 92 15.46 -0.90 2.39
C PRO A 92 16.83 -1.08 1.72
N GLY A 93 17.34 -0.01 1.10
CA GLY A 93 18.60 -0.04 0.31
C GLY A 93 18.40 -0.40 -1.17
N SER A 94 17.22 -0.81 -1.59
CA SER A 94 16.80 -0.87 -2.99
C SER A 94 16.31 0.52 -3.46
N ASN A 95 16.40 0.77 -4.77
CA ASN A 95 15.87 1.98 -5.40
C ASN A 95 14.40 1.85 -5.78
N GLU A 96 13.70 0.83 -5.31
CA GLU A 96 12.38 0.46 -5.76
C GLU A 96 11.32 0.66 -4.67
N TYR A 97 10.19 1.20 -5.10
CA TYR A 97 8.97 1.27 -4.30
C TYR A 97 7.93 0.36 -4.95
N VAL A 98 7.55 -0.69 -4.26
CA VAL A 98 6.52 -1.63 -4.74
C VAL A 98 5.15 -0.97 -4.71
N MET A 99 4.35 -1.15 -5.75
CA MET A 99 3.04 -0.52 -5.86
C MET A 99 1.99 -1.21 -4.99
N GLY A 100 1.26 -0.38 -4.24
CA GLY A 100 -0.06 -0.66 -3.72
C GLY A 100 -1.12 0.04 -4.58
N ALA A 101 -2.14 0.62 -3.95
CA ALA A 101 -3.11 1.47 -4.62
C ALA A 101 -3.29 2.78 -3.83
N PRO A 102 -3.35 3.94 -4.50
CA PRO A 102 -3.54 5.22 -3.81
C PRO A 102 -4.79 5.21 -2.94
N TYR A 103 -4.69 5.77 -1.74
CA TYR A 103 -5.83 5.94 -0.84
C TYR A 103 -6.67 7.17 -1.21
N PHE A 104 -6.01 8.23 -1.66
CA PHE A 104 -6.63 9.51 -2.01
C PHE A 104 -6.85 9.62 -3.53
N LYS A 105 -7.84 10.43 -3.93
CA LYS A 105 -8.07 10.76 -5.35
C LYS A 105 -6.97 11.63 -5.93
N LYS A 106 -6.31 12.42 -5.09
CA LYS A 106 -5.18 13.26 -5.47
C LYS A 106 -4.25 13.49 -4.28
N ALA A 107 -2.95 13.39 -4.53
CA ALA A 107 -1.90 13.83 -3.62
C ALA A 107 -0.82 14.57 -4.41
N THR A 108 -0.13 15.50 -3.76
CA THR A 108 1.00 16.22 -4.34
C THR A 108 2.14 16.25 -3.33
N ILE A 109 3.29 15.77 -3.74
CA ILE A 109 4.52 15.80 -2.94
C ILE A 109 5.42 16.89 -3.52
N THR A 110 5.83 17.83 -2.69
CA THR A 110 6.89 18.78 -3.04
C THR A 110 8.22 18.17 -2.59
N LEU A 111 9.08 17.90 -3.55
CA LEU A 111 10.39 17.29 -3.32
C LEU A 111 11.39 18.34 -2.84
N GLU A 112 12.48 17.92 -2.19
CA GLU A 112 13.56 18.80 -1.70
C GLU A 112 14.17 19.66 -2.82
N ASN A 113 14.23 19.12 -4.04
CA ASN A 113 14.72 19.86 -5.22
C ASN A 113 13.70 20.84 -5.81
N GLY A 114 12.58 21.10 -5.12
CA GLY A 114 11.52 22.00 -5.53
C GLY A 114 10.56 21.44 -6.59
N LYS A 115 10.83 20.28 -7.14
CA LYS A 115 9.93 19.63 -8.10
C LYS A 115 8.71 19.04 -7.39
N LYS A 116 7.67 18.76 -8.16
CA LYS A 116 6.43 18.17 -7.64
C LYS A 116 6.18 16.82 -8.27
N LEU A 117 5.78 15.86 -7.44
CA LEU A 117 5.21 14.60 -7.86
C LEU A 117 3.71 14.63 -7.58
N GLU A 118 2.90 14.59 -8.63
CA GLU A 118 1.45 14.52 -8.54
C GLU A 118 0.97 13.08 -8.70
N ILE A 119 0.17 12.61 -7.77
CA ILE A 119 -0.49 11.30 -7.78
C ILE A 119 -1.98 11.56 -7.97
N SER A 120 -2.59 10.97 -9.00
CA SER A 120 -3.99 11.17 -9.35
C SER A 120 -4.68 9.83 -9.56
N ALA A 121 -5.76 9.59 -8.83
CA ALA A 121 -6.62 8.41 -8.93
C ALA A 121 -8.10 8.84 -8.85
N PRO A 122 -8.62 9.53 -9.88
CA PRO A 122 -9.90 10.25 -9.80
C PRO A 122 -11.11 9.34 -9.54
N LYS A 123 -11.04 8.06 -9.94
CA LYS A 123 -12.09 7.07 -9.74
C LYS A 123 -11.95 6.28 -8.44
N ASN A 124 -10.86 6.54 -7.66
CA ASN A 124 -10.59 5.79 -6.44
C ASN A 124 -11.74 5.92 -5.42
N SER A 125 -12.11 4.78 -4.86
CA SER A 125 -13.11 4.63 -3.80
C SER A 125 -12.87 3.27 -3.11
N ASP A 126 -13.63 2.95 -2.08
CA ASP A 126 -13.55 1.63 -1.43
C ASP A 126 -13.89 0.48 -2.38
N ALA A 127 -14.81 0.68 -3.32
CA ALA A 127 -15.12 -0.30 -4.35
C ALA A 127 -14.05 -0.30 -5.46
N ASN A 128 -13.60 0.87 -5.90
CA ASN A 128 -12.65 1.03 -6.99
C ASN A 128 -11.22 1.17 -6.46
N ARG A 129 -10.75 0.15 -5.76
CA ARG A 129 -9.43 0.12 -5.12
C ARG A 129 -8.34 -0.58 -5.94
N TYR A 130 -8.70 -1.19 -7.07
CA TYR A 130 -7.79 -2.00 -7.88
C TYR A 130 -7.26 -1.21 -9.08
N ILE A 131 -5.95 -1.30 -9.32
CA ILE A 131 -5.29 -0.64 -10.44
C ILE A 131 -5.50 -1.46 -11.70
N ARG A 132 -6.17 -0.86 -12.70
CA ARG A 132 -6.27 -1.40 -14.05
C ARG A 132 -5.11 -0.96 -14.93
N SER A 133 -4.68 0.28 -14.78
CA SER A 133 -3.54 0.83 -15.52
C SER A 133 -2.93 2.02 -14.79
N LEU A 134 -1.66 2.28 -15.09
CA LEU A 134 -0.92 3.44 -14.63
C LEU A 134 -0.33 4.18 -15.82
N ASN A 135 -0.46 5.49 -15.82
CA ASN A 135 0.24 6.39 -16.72
C ASN A 135 1.25 7.23 -15.94
N TYR A 136 2.50 7.22 -16.36
CA TYR A 136 3.54 8.07 -15.79
C TYR A 136 4.03 9.07 -16.84
N ASN A 137 3.83 10.35 -16.58
CA ASN A 137 4.19 11.46 -17.48
C ASN A 137 3.67 11.29 -18.92
N GLY A 138 2.41 10.87 -19.08
CA GLY A 138 1.77 10.68 -20.38
C GLY A 138 2.07 9.34 -21.07
N LYS A 139 2.89 8.47 -20.46
CA LYS A 139 3.22 7.15 -21.01
C LYS A 139 2.62 6.03 -20.19
N ASN A 140 2.15 4.97 -20.85
CA ASN A 140 1.72 3.76 -20.16
C ASN A 140 2.88 3.15 -19.37
N TYR A 141 2.63 2.82 -18.11
CA TYR A 141 3.62 2.27 -17.19
C TYR A 141 3.20 0.87 -16.77
N THR A 142 4.02 -0.13 -17.06
CA THR A 142 3.66 -1.55 -16.91
C THR A 142 4.37 -2.27 -15.76
N LYS A 143 5.33 -1.61 -15.10
CA LYS A 143 6.02 -2.20 -13.95
C LYS A 143 5.15 -2.12 -12.70
N ASN A 144 5.30 -3.08 -11.79
CA ASN A 144 4.64 -3.09 -10.48
C ASN A 144 5.44 -2.37 -9.38
N TYR A 145 6.49 -1.65 -9.74
CA TYR A 145 7.31 -0.84 -8.86
C TYR A 145 7.67 0.50 -9.50
N LEU A 146 8.00 1.49 -8.69
CA LEU A 146 8.48 2.81 -9.10
C LEU A 146 9.95 2.94 -8.71
N ASN A 147 10.75 3.57 -9.57
CA ASN A 147 12.16 3.80 -9.26
C ASN A 147 12.34 5.15 -8.55
N HIS A 148 13.11 5.16 -7.46
CA HIS A 148 13.39 6.32 -6.63
C HIS A 148 13.92 7.51 -7.44
N PHE A 149 14.94 7.27 -8.27
CA PHE A 149 15.59 8.34 -9.06
C PHE A 149 14.67 8.90 -10.14
N ASP A 150 13.70 8.12 -10.62
CA ASP A 150 12.68 8.63 -11.54
C ASP A 150 11.67 9.51 -10.80
N LEU A 151 11.23 9.11 -9.60
CA LEU A 151 10.34 9.92 -8.78
C LEU A 151 10.97 11.26 -8.38
N LEU A 152 12.28 11.32 -8.11
CA LEU A 152 13.00 12.55 -7.81
C LEU A 152 13.01 13.56 -8.98
N LYS A 153 12.73 13.12 -10.20
CA LYS A 153 12.56 14.02 -11.35
C LYS A 153 11.24 14.78 -11.30
N GLY A 154 10.34 14.39 -10.40
CA GLY A 154 8.97 14.87 -10.34
C GLY A 154 8.12 14.29 -11.47
N GLY A 155 6.91 14.82 -11.63
CA GLY A 155 6.00 14.41 -12.69
C GLY A 155 4.63 14.00 -12.19
N ARG A 156 3.91 13.24 -13.00
CA ARG A 156 2.53 12.89 -12.73
C ARG A 156 2.28 11.39 -12.92
N LEU A 157 1.77 10.77 -11.87
CA LEU A 157 1.25 9.40 -11.85
C LEU A 157 -0.28 9.46 -11.94
N VAL A 158 -0.87 8.84 -12.94
CA VAL A 158 -2.33 8.77 -13.11
C VAL A 158 -2.77 7.32 -13.09
N PHE A 159 -3.46 6.95 -12.02
CA PHE A 159 -4.00 5.61 -11.80
C PHE A 159 -5.44 5.54 -12.31
N ASP A 160 -5.73 4.58 -13.17
CA ASP A 160 -7.09 4.18 -13.49
C ASP A 160 -7.50 3.04 -12.55
N THR A 161 -8.40 3.34 -11.63
CA THR A 161 -8.83 2.39 -10.59
C THR A 161 -10.24 1.87 -10.88
N VAL A 162 -10.45 0.58 -10.58
CA VAL A 162 -11.68 -0.15 -10.87
C VAL A 162 -12.10 -1.02 -9.68
N SER A 163 -13.35 -1.51 -9.73
CA SER A 163 -13.82 -2.56 -8.81
C SER A 163 -13.28 -3.94 -9.23
N TYR A 164 -13.32 -4.89 -8.30
CA TYR A 164 -12.84 -6.25 -8.54
C TYR A 164 -13.47 -6.90 -9.79
N THR A 165 -14.75 -6.69 -10.03
CA THR A 165 -15.49 -7.24 -11.18
C THR A 165 -15.01 -6.71 -12.54
N HIS A 166 -14.28 -5.59 -12.54
CA HIS A 166 -13.69 -4.98 -13.73
C HIS A 166 -12.17 -5.21 -13.86
N LEU A 167 -11.58 -6.00 -12.95
CA LEU A 167 -10.23 -6.52 -13.11
C LEU A 167 -10.27 -7.62 -14.16
N THR A 168 -9.91 -7.30 -15.41
CA THR A 168 -9.60 -8.33 -16.38
C THR A 168 -8.20 -8.89 -16.08
N LEU A 169 -8.15 -10.13 -15.61
CA LEU A 169 -6.92 -10.93 -15.64
C LEU A 169 -6.57 -11.13 -17.11
N PRO A 170 -5.58 -10.53 -17.70
CA PRO A 170 -4.17 -10.45 -17.43
C PRO A 170 -3.56 -9.03 -17.58
N THR A 171 -4.30 -7.98 -17.38
CA THR A 171 -3.79 -6.60 -17.51
C THR A 171 -3.05 -6.17 -16.24
N ILE A 172 -2.74 -7.13 -15.39
CA ILE A 172 -2.03 -6.91 -14.17
C ILE A 172 -0.57 -6.77 -14.54
N LEU A 173 0.00 -5.68 -14.10
CA LEU A 173 1.42 -5.38 -14.14
C LEU A 173 2.23 -6.67 -13.93
N LEU A 174 2.76 -7.21 -15.02
CA LEU A 174 3.62 -8.39 -14.96
C LEU A 174 4.94 -8.01 -14.29
N VAL A 175 5.40 -8.91 -13.46
CA VAL A 175 6.72 -8.87 -12.83
C VAL A 175 7.81 -8.88 -13.89
#